data_b93cd99a802a5dc6845ba6bf907e35ab
#
_entry.id   b93cd99a802a5dc6845ba6bf907e35ab
#
_cell.length_a   1.000
_cell.length_b   1.000
_cell.length_c   1.000
_cell.angle_alpha   90.00
_cell.angle_beta   90.00
_cell.angle_gamma   90.00
#
_symmetry.space_group_name_H-M   'P 1'
#
loop_
_entity.id
_entity.type
_entity.pdbx_description
1 polymer ?
#
loop_
_entity_poly.entity_id
_entity_poly.type
_entity_poly.pdbx_seq_one_letter_code
_entity_poly.pdbx_strand_id
1 'polypeptide(L)'
;GFNLIAFICKSNSAVFSAVSLLKIIVQMYKVFVNDKPLFLTNHISKETDFQLFLLESIDIEQLIVKIFQNKIQKAYLYHPDEKEILKTLKEKIPVNKAGGGLVYNKKGEVLFIFRNGKWDLPKGGTNKGEEIEDTAMREVEEETGVGKLKVTKKLQKTYHVFKRNGKYRLKITHWFEMISDYDGTLVGQAEEGIEKVAWLSPLQIKEALKNSYENIKLLFEEEKLP
;
A
#
# COMPACT_ATOMS: atom_id res chain seq x y z
N GLY A 1 13.08 -35.08 50.56
CA GLY A 1 13.80 -34.04 49.84
C GLY A 1 13.84 -34.21 48.32
N PHE A 2 12.77 -34.76 47.66
CA PHE A 2 12.81 -35.00 46.18
C PHE A 2 11.60 -34.42 45.42
N ASN A 3 10.76 -33.63 46.07
CA ASN A 3 9.51 -33.15 45.43
C ASN A 3 9.44 -31.64 45.13
N LEU A 4 10.47 -30.86 45.45
CA LEU A 4 10.42 -29.40 45.24
C LEU A 4 11.00 -28.96 43.86
N ILE A 5 11.93 -29.75 43.30
CA ILE A 5 12.58 -29.43 42.02
C ILE A 5 11.67 -29.75 40.82
N ALA A 6 10.81 -30.77 40.95
CA ALA A 6 9.84 -31.15 39.90
C ALA A 6 8.68 -30.15 39.75
N PHE A 7 8.37 -29.36 40.79
CA PHE A 7 7.30 -28.34 40.73
C PHE A 7 7.75 -27.04 40.08
N ILE A 8 9.05 -26.68 40.20
CA ILE A 8 9.60 -25.46 39.59
C ILE A 8 9.81 -25.63 38.07
N CYS A 9 10.12 -26.86 37.61
CA CYS A 9 10.25 -27.15 36.18
C CYS A 9 8.91 -27.13 35.42
N LYS A 10 7.78 -27.47 36.07
CA LYS A 10 6.46 -27.43 35.46
C LYS A 10 5.89 -25.99 35.35
N SER A 11 6.24 -25.11 36.28
CA SER A 11 5.80 -23.71 36.23
C SER A 11 6.55 -22.87 35.17
N ASN A 12 7.80 -23.19 34.91
CA ASN A 12 8.58 -22.46 33.89
C ASN A 12 8.19 -22.80 32.46
N SER A 13 7.69 -24.01 32.17
CA SER A 13 7.23 -24.37 30.83
C SER A 13 5.90 -23.68 30.47
N ALA A 14 5.02 -23.45 31.46
CA ALA A 14 3.78 -22.73 31.27
C ALA A 14 4.00 -21.20 31.08
N VAL A 15 4.98 -20.65 31.80
CA VAL A 15 5.38 -19.22 31.63
C VAL A 15 6.10 -18.98 30.30
N PHE A 16 6.96 -19.90 29.86
CA PHE A 16 7.58 -19.84 28.54
C PHE A 16 6.56 -20.02 27.41
N SER A 17 5.54 -20.84 27.56
CA SER A 17 4.45 -20.99 26.59
C SER A 17 3.55 -19.76 26.52
N ALA A 18 3.31 -19.07 27.64
CA ALA A 18 2.53 -17.83 27.66
C ALA A 18 3.30 -16.63 27.09
N VAL A 19 4.62 -16.57 27.28
CA VAL A 19 5.47 -15.50 26.70
C VAL A 19 5.67 -15.69 25.20
N SER A 20 5.66 -16.93 24.69
CA SER A 20 5.75 -17.19 23.24
C SER A 20 4.45 -16.89 22.48
N LEU A 21 3.32 -16.64 23.17
CA LEU A 21 2.02 -16.31 22.59
C LEU A 21 1.71 -14.80 22.56
N LEU A 22 2.52 -13.96 23.18
CA LEU A 22 2.56 -12.53 22.86
C LEU A 22 3.33 -12.39 21.54
N LYS A 23 2.69 -12.71 20.41
CA LYS A 23 3.07 -12.15 19.13
C LYS A 23 3.00 -10.64 19.31
N ILE A 24 4.15 -9.99 19.51
CA ILE A 24 4.26 -8.54 19.38
C ILE A 24 3.74 -8.28 17.98
N ILE A 25 2.55 -7.69 17.87
CA ILE A 25 2.01 -7.27 16.60
C ILE A 25 2.91 -6.12 16.18
N VAL A 26 3.90 -6.44 15.34
CA VAL A 26 4.76 -5.42 14.76
C VAL A 26 3.93 -4.71 13.71
N GLN A 27 3.49 -3.51 14.03
CA GLN A 27 2.84 -2.67 13.05
C GLN A 27 3.90 -2.08 12.12
N MET A 28 3.73 -2.31 10.82
CA MET A 28 4.62 -1.77 9.80
C MET A 28 3.80 -1.28 8.60
N TYR A 29 3.98 0.00 8.27
CA TYR A 29 3.43 0.56 7.04
C TYR A 29 4.56 0.76 6.04
N LYS A 30 4.33 0.38 4.79
CA LYS A 30 5.22 0.68 3.66
C LYS A 30 4.71 1.92 2.93
N VAL A 31 5.50 2.98 2.94
CA VAL A 31 5.27 4.18 2.16
C VAL A 31 6.30 4.22 1.04
N PHE A 32 5.86 4.34 -0.20
CA PHE A 32 6.78 4.39 -1.33
C PHE A 32 7.12 5.84 -1.70
N VAL A 33 8.39 6.11 -1.87
CA VAL A 33 8.94 7.39 -2.33
C VAL A 33 9.80 7.11 -3.55
N ASN A 34 9.31 7.43 -4.75
CA ASN A 34 9.98 7.08 -6.01
C ASN A 34 10.34 5.58 -6.09
N ASP A 35 9.35 4.71 -5.83
CA ASP A 35 9.46 3.25 -5.76
C ASP A 35 10.43 2.71 -4.67
N LYS A 36 10.99 3.55 -3.81
CA LYS A 36 11.82 3.15 -2.67
C LYS A 36 11.00 3.06 -1.39
N PRO A 37 11.17 2.02 -0.59
CA PRO A 37 10.40 1.83 0.61
C PRO A 37 10.88 2.72 1.76
N LEU A 38 9.94 3.42 2.35
CA LEU A 38 10.04 4.09 3.64
C LEU A 38 9.13 3.35 4.60
N PHE A 39 9.71 2.64 5.56
CA PHE A 39 8.97 1.84 6.52
C PHE A 39 8.64 2.66 7.77
N LEU A 40 7.40 2.59 8.22
CA LEU A 40 6.99 3.16 9.50
C LEU A 40 6.71 2.01 10.48
N THR A 41 7.35 2.02 11.64
CA THR A 41 7.28 0.90 12.58
C THR A 41 7.37 1.35 14.04
N ASN A 42 6.78 0.55 14.92
CA ASN A 42 6.94 0.65 16.37
C ASN A 42 7.98 -0.35 16.91
N HIS A 43 8.69 -1.07 16.03
CA HIS A 43 9.68 -2.06 16.40
C HIS A 43 11.02 -1.79 15.72
N ILE A 44 12.11 -1.85 16.50
CA ILE A 44 13.48 -1.74 16.02
C ILE A 44 14.04 -3.15 15.91
N SER A 45 14.32 -3.61 14.68
CA SER A 45 15.05 -4.85 14.46
C SER A 45 16.57 -4.63 14.57
N LYS A 46 17.33 -5.71 14.79
CA LYS A 46 18.80 -5.67 14.83
C LYS A 46 19.45 -5.61 13.44
N GLU A 47 18.66 -5.56 12.38
CA GLU A 47 19.17 -5.41 11.02
C GLU A 47 19.85 -4.06 10.84
N THR A 48 20.99 -4.04 10.18
CA THR A 48 21.89 -2.86 10.14
C THR A 48 22.04 -2.24 8.75
N ASP A 49 21.31 -2.73 7.75
CA ASP A 49 21.44 -2.30 6.36
C ASP A 49 20.53 -1.12 5.97
N PHE A 50 19.93 -0.45 6.94
CA PHE A 50 18.99 0.65 6.74
C PHE A 50 19.29 1.86 7.63
N GLN A 51 18.75 3.01 7.25
CA GLN A 51 18.77 4.22 8.06
C GLN A 51 17.51 4.32 8.92
N LEU A 52 17.69 4.46 10.24
CA LEU A 52 16.62 4.61 11.22
C LEU A 52 16.52 6.07 11.67
N PHE A 53 15.31 6.61 11.66
CA PHE A 53 14.99 7.96 12.11
C PHE A 53 13.83 7.94 13.08
N LEU A 54 13.82 8.87 14.03
CA LEU A 54 12.65 9.09 14.91
C LEU A 54 11.61 9.90 14.16
N LEU A 55 10.40 9.35 14.01
CA LEU A 55 9.32 9.98 13.25
C LEU A 55 8.92 11.35 13.80
N GLU A 56 8.95 11.53 15.11
CA GLU A 56 8.59 12.80 15.76
C GLU A 56 9.52 13.94 15.38
N SER A 57 10.83 13.70 15.33
CA SER A 57 11.86 14.74 15.19
C SER A 57 12.40 14.91 13.77
N ILE A 58 12.15 13.94 12.86
CA ILE A 58 12.68 14.00 11.50
C ILE A 58 12.10 15.15 10.69
N ASP A 59 12.96 15.83 9.93
CA ASP A 59 12.53 16.66 8.81
C ASP A 59 12.16 15.74 7.63
N ILE A 60 10.86 15.50 7.48
CA ILE A 60 10.33 14.56 6.50
C ILE A 60 10.58 15.03 5.05
N GLU A 61 10.57 16.34 4.79
CA GLU A 61 10.81 16.86 3.44
C GLU A 61 12.26 16.63 3.02
N GLN A 62 13.23 16.88 3.91
CA GLN A 62 14.64 16.59 3.63
C GLN A 62 14.89 15.10 3.42
N LEU A 63 14.25 14.23 4.20
CA LEU A 63 14.35 12.78 4.01
C LEU A 63 13.83 12.38 2.63
N ILE A 64 12.65 12.86 2.24
CA ILE A 64 12.04 12.60 0.94
C ILE A 64 12.98 13.07 -0.19
N VAL A 65 13.55 14.27 -0.09
CA VAL A 65 14.51 14.79 -1.08
C VAL A 65 15.72 13.86 -1.21
N LYS A 66 16.30 13.39 -0.11
CA LYS A 66 17.45 12.45 -0.14
C LYS A 66 17.08 11.11 -0.81
N ILE A 67 15.85 10.61 -0.60
CA ILE A 67 15.36 9.41 -1.26
C ILE A 67 15.20 9.64 -2.77
N PHE A 68 14.60 10.77 -3.19
CA PHE A 68 14.48 11.13 -4.61
C PHE A 68 15.83 11.30 -5.29
N GLN A 69 16.83 11.85 -4.59
CA GLN A 69 18.20 12.00 -5.08
C GLN A 69 19.02 10.70 -5.08
N ASN A 70 18.44 9.56 -4.80
CA ASN A 70 19.12 8.27 -4.68
C ASN A 70 20.19 8.19 -3.57
N LYS A 71 20.22 9.14 -2.64
CA LYS A 71 21.14 9.13 -1.49
C LYS A 71 20.73 8.16 -0.40
N ILE A 72 19.43 7.82 -0.33
CA ILE A 72 18.84 6.85 0.58
C ILE A 72 17.98 5.90 -0.24
N GLN A 73 18.25 4.60 -0.14
CA GLN A 73 17.49 3.57 -0.87
C GLN A 73 16.37 2.95 -0.03
N LYS A 74 16.55 2.93 1.30
CA LYS A 74 15.63 2.32 2.27
C LYS A 74 15.80 3.04 3.60
N ALA A 75 14.69 3.40 4.24
CA ALA A 75 14.72 4.03 5.56
C ALA A 75 13.58 3.53 6.44
N TYR A 76 13.77 3.64 7.75
CA TYR A 76 12.78 3.33 8.78
C TYR A 76 12.47 4.57 9.58
N LEU A 77 11.20 4.85 9.79
CA LEU A 77 10.67 5.86 10.70
C LEU A 77 10.07 5.15 11.90
N TYR A 78 10.70 5.34 13.04
CA TYR A 78 10.28 4.72 14.29
C TYR A 78 9.40 5.67 15.11
N HIS A 79 8.31 5.13 15.65
CA HIS A 79 7.49 5.76 16.68
C HIS A 79 7.09 4.68 17.71
N PRO A 80 7.24 4.94 19.03
CA PRO A 80 6.98 3.92 20.05
C PRO A 80 5.50 3.53 20.13
N ASP A 81 4.59 4.47 19.89
CA ASP A 81 3.15 4.23 19.89
C ASP A 81 2.65 3.92 18.48
N GLU A 82 2.17 2.70 18.28
CA GLU A 82 1.59 2.21 17.04
C GLU A 82 0.44 3.09 16.52
N LYS A 83 -0.41 3.58 17.42
CA LYS A 83 -1.58 4.37 17.06
C LYS A 83 -1.23 5.75 16.54
N GLU A 84 -0.09 6.29 16.97
CA GLU A 84 0.39 7.62 16.58
C GLU A 84 1.21 7.61 15.27
N ILE A 85 1.70 6.46 14.81
CA ILE A 85 2.57 6.37 13.63
C ILE A 85 1.99 7.10 12.41
N LEU A 86 0.80 6.71 11.96
CA LEU A 86 0.19 7.33 10.77
C LEU A 86 -0.32 8.74 11.03
N LYS A 87 -0.73 9.05 12.24
CA LYS A 87 -1.18 10.38 12.63
C LYS A 87 -0.02 11.36 12.54
N THR A 88 1.11 11.06 13.20
CA THR A 88 2.33 11.87 13.18
C THR A 88 2.86 12.09 11.75
N LEU A 89 2.85 11.05 10.90
CA LEU A 89 3.23 11.23 9.50
C LEU A 89 2.31 12.21 8.77
N LYS A 90 0.98 12.10 8.96
CA LYS A 90 -0.01 12.97 8.33
C LYS A 90 0.06 14.42 8.77
N GLU A 91 0.56 14.69 9.96
CA GLU A 91 0.82 16.04 10.47
C GLU A 91 2.03 16.69 9.79
N LYS A 92 3.00 15.86 9.36
CA LYS A 92 4.25 16.32 8.72
C LYS A 92 4.18 16.48 7.22
N ILE A 93 3.23 15.84 6.53
CA ILE A 93 3.09 15.88 5.07
C ILE A 93 1.62 15.96 4.67
N PRO A 94 1.23 16.92 3.79
CA PRO A 94 -0.16 17.03 3.33
C PRO A 94 -0.67 15.75 2.68
N VAL A 95 -1.91 15.36 3.03
CA VAL A 95 -2.52 14.11 2.59
C VAL A 95 -3.48 14.35 1.43
N ASN A 96 -3.39 13.49 0.41
CA ASN A 96 -4.39 13.33 -0.64
C ASN A 96 -5.03 11.95 -0.52
N LYS A 97 -6.34 11.89 -0.38
CA LYS A 97 -7.09 10.63 -0.44
C LYS A 97 -7.39 10.28 -1.89
N ALA A 98 -7.33 8.99 -2.20
CA ALA A 98 -7.69 8.43 -3.50
C ALA A 98 -8.46 7.13 -3.32
N GLY A 99 -9.33 6.83 -4.27
CA GLY A 99 -10.01 5.55 -4.42
C GLY A 99 -9.53 4.84 -5.67
N GLY A 100 -9.41 3.51 -5.64
CA GLY A 100 -9.04 2.72 -6.80
C GLY A 100 -9.62 1.32 -6.78
N GLY A 101 -9.69 0.69 -7.96
CA GLY A 101 -10.31 -0.61 -8.17
C GLY A 101 -9.33 -1.69 -8.62
N LEU A 102 -9.43 -2.86 -8.00
CA LEU A 102 -8.97 -4.13 -8.51
C LEU A 102 -10.18 -4.83 -9.12
N VAL A 103 -10.36 -4.72 -10.41
CA VAL A 103 -11.60 -5.14 -11.10
C VAL A 103 -11.40 -6.44 -11.83
N TYR A 104 -12.28 -7.41 -11.58
CA TYR A 104 -12.31 -8.69 -12.27
C TYR A 104 -13.48 -8.73 -13.27
N ASN A 105 -13.24 -9.31 -14.44
CA ASN A 105 -14.29 -9.68 -15.37
C ASN A 105 -14.77 -11.13 -15.15
N LYS A 106 -15.78 -11.57 -15.93
CA LYS A 106 -16.34 -12.93 -15.85
C LYS A 106 -15.32 -14.06 -16.13
N LYS A 107 -14.19 -13.74 -16.78
CA LYS A 107 -13.14 -14.70 -17.08
C LYS A 107 -12.06 -14.77 -15.98
N GLY A 108 -12.20 -13.96 -14.91
CA GLY A 108 -11.20 -13.82 -13.87
C GLY A 108 -9.97 -13.01 -14.27
N GLU A 109 -10.04 -12.28 -15.40
CA GLU A 109 -9.00 -11.35 -15.81
C GLU A 109 -9.12 -10.04 -15.02
N VAL A 110 -8.00 -9.37 -14.77
CA VAL A 110 -7.94 -8.12 -14.01
C VAL A 110 -7.73 -6.93 -14.94
N LEU A 111 -8.43 -5.84 -14.66
CA LEU A 111 -8.33 -4.59 -15.40
C LEU A 111 -7.06 -3.83 -15.00
N PHE A 112 -6.21 -3.55 -15.98
CA PHE A 112 -5.00 -2.74 -15.83
C PHE A 112 -5.02 -1.56 -16.78
N ILE A 113 -4.34 -0.48 -16.37
CA ILE A 113 -4.00 0.66 -17.21
C ILE A 113 -2.49 0.70 -17.43
N PHE A 114 -2.06 1.23 -18.57
CA PHE A 114 -0.66 1.50 -18.85
C PHE A 114 -0.48 3.00 -19.03
N ARG A 115 0.37 3.61 -18.18
CA ARG A 115 0.66 5.04 -18.22
C ARG A 115 2.07 5.32 -17.70
N ASN A 116 2.69 6.37 -18.23
CA ASN A 116 4.08 6.75 -17.87
C ASN A 116 5.06 5.57 -17.98
N GLY A 117 4.88 4.70 -18.99
CA GLY A 117 5.72 3.54 -19.23
C GLY A 117 5.57 2.39 -18.23
N LYS A 118 4.55 2.39 -17.36
CA LYS A 118 4.31 1.35 -16.34
C LYS A 118 2.86 0.88 -16.33
N TRP A 119 2.68 -0.38 -15.94
CA TRP A 119 1.37 -0.92 -15.60
C TRP A 119 0.92 -0.46 -14.22
N ASP A 120 -0.33 -0.08 -14.12
CA ASP A 120 -0.96 0.44 -12.90
C ASP A 120 -2.43 -0.06 -12.82
N LEU A 121 -3.08 0.18 -11.68
CA LEU A 121 -4.51 -0.03 -11.52
C LEU A 121 -5.24 1.32 -11.55
N PRO A 122 -6.48 1.37 -12.06
CA PRO A 122 -7.26 2.60 -12.14
C PRO A 122 -7.57 3.17 -10.75
N LYS A 123 -7.33 4.46 -10.55
CA LYS A 123 -7.49 5.18 -9.29
C LYS A 123 -7.34 6.67 -9.44
N GLY A 124 -8.05 7.42 -8.65
CA GLY A 124 -7.87 8.86 -8.63
C GLY A 124 -8.36 9.55 -7.36
N GLY A 125 -8.35 10.86 -7.38
CA GLY A 125 -8.59 11.69 -6.20
C GLY A 125 -10.07 11.76 -5.80
N THR A 126 -10.32 11.81 -4.50
CA THR A 126 -11.66 12.03 -3.95
C THR A 126 -12.11 13.46 -4.15
N ASN A 127 -13.32 13.66 -4.67
CA ASN A 127 -13.98 14.95 -4.76
C ASN A 127 -14.51 15.39 -3.40
N LYS A 128 -14.82 16.69 -3.25
CA LYS A 128 -15.36 17.21 -1.99
C LYS A 128 -16.74 16.60 -1.71
N GLY A 129 -16.86 15.94 -0.55
CA GLY A 129 -18.11 15.30 -0.10
C GLY A 129 -18.40 13.95 -0.74
N GLU A 130 -17.48 13.41 -1.55
CA GLU A 130 -17.62 12.09 -2.17
C GLU A 130 -17.17 10.99 -1.19
N GLU A 131 -17.93 9.89 -1.13
CA GLU A 131 -17.53 8.71 -0.41
C GLU A 131 -16.40 7.99 -1.14
N ILE A 132 -15.49 7.38 -0.39
CA ILE A 132 -14.26 6.81 -0.99
C ILE A 132 -14.52 5.60 -1.89
N GLU A 133 -15.60 4.87 -1.66
CA GLU A 133 -16.04 3.76 -2.51
C GLU A 133 -16.60 4.28 -3.84
N ASP A 134 -17.41 5.35 -3.79
CA ASP A 134 -17.93 6.01 -4.99
C ASP A 134 -16.78 6.62 -5.81
N THR A 135 -15.79 7.24 -5.14
CA THR A 135 -14.55 7.68 -5.79
C THR A 135 -13.90 6.55 -6.57
N ALA A 136 -13.75 5.36 -5.96
CA ALA A 136 -13.08 4.24 -6.60
C ALA A 136 -13.84 3.74 -7.83
N MET A 137 -15.17 3.65 -7.77
CA MET A 137 -16.00 3.28 -8.92
C MET A 137 -15.91 4.33 -10.03
N ARG A 138 -16.10 5.60 -9.72
CA ARG A 138 -16.00 6.71 -10.70
C ARG A 138 -14.66 6.74 -11.40
N GLU A 139 -13.56 6.63 -10.67
CA GLU A 139 -12.22 6.65 -11.24
C GLU A 139 -11.96 5.44 -12.16
N VAL A 140 -12.46 4.26 -11.81
CA VAL A 140 -12.40 3.10 -12.71
C VAL A 140 -13.16 3.38 -14.01
N GLU A 141 -14.37 3.93 -13.93
CA GLU A 141 -15.19 4.27 -15.11
C GLU A 141 -14.53 5.35 -15.96
N GLU A 142 -14.04 6.43 -15.35
CA GLU A 142 -13.41 7.55 -16.06
C GLU A 142 -12.08 7.16 -16.72
N GLU A 143 -11.21 6.42 -16.00
CA GLU A 143 -9.90 6.04 -16.50
C GLU A 143 -9.93 4.89 -17.53
N THR A 144 -11.00 4.09 -17.59
CA THR A 144 -11.00 2.83 -18.39
C THR A 144 -12.21 2.63 -19.30
N GLY A 145 -13.29 3.38 -19.11
CA GLY A 145 -14.56 3.19 -19.77
C GLY A 145 -15.34 1.96 -19.28
N VAL A 146 -14.85 1.23 -18.28
CA VAL A 146 -15.51 0.02 -17.76
C VAL A 146 -16.62 0.41 -16.79
N GLY A 147 -17.86 0.12 -17.13
CA GLY A 147 -19.03 0.30 -16.27
C GLY A 147 -19.51 -1.01 -15.63
N LYS A 148 -20.76 -0.99 -15.13
CA LYS A 148 -21.42 -2.13 -14.46
C LYS A 148 -20.59 -2.67 -13.27
N LEU A 149 -19.94 -1.78 -12.54
CA LEU A 149 -19.08 -2.12 -11.41
C LEU A 149 -19.92 -2.50 -10.19
N LYS A 150 -19.48 -3.54 -9.49
CA LYS A 150 -19.99 -3.93 -8.19
C LYS A 150 -18.83 -4.18 -7.24
N VAL A 151 -18.75 -3.40 -6.16
CA VAL A 151 -17.78 -3.61 -5.08
C VAL A 151 -18.11 -4.91 -4.34
N THR A 152 -17.11 -5.75 -4.14
CA THR A 152 -17.21 -7.02 -3.42
C THR A 152 -16.49 -7.00 -2.10
N LYS A 153 -15.35 -6.31 -2.03
CA LYS A 153 -14.48 -6.31 -0.85
C LYS A 153 -13.67 -5.03 -0.78
N LYS A 154 -13.47 -4.51 0.43
CA LYS A 154 -12.47 -3.49 0.70
C LYS A 154 -11.11 -4.14 0.89
N LEU A 155 -10.12 -3.65 0.18
CA LEU A 155 -8.74 -4.12 0.26
C LEU A 155 -7.90 -3.21 1.16
N GLN A 156 -6.63 -3.59 1.34
CA GLN A 156 -5.67 -2.77 2.07
C GLN A 156 -5.43 -1.42 1.38
N LYS A 157 -4.92 -0.48 2.15
CA LYS A 157 -4.50 0.83 1.63
C LYS A 157 -3.05 0.77 1.19
N THR A 158 -2.72 1.56 0.17
CA THR A 158 -1.34 1.83 -0.20
C THR A 158 -0.98 3.28 0.03
N TYR A 159 0.31 3.53 0.29
CA TYR A 159 0.85 4.82 0.66
C TYR A 159 1.99 5.18 -0.28
N HIS A 160 1.90 6.37 -0.89
CA HIS A 160 2.86 6.80 -1.89
C HIS A 160 3.11 8.31 -1.78
N VAL A 161 4.37 8.73 -1.76
CA VAL A 161 4.74 10.14 -1.80
C VAL A 161 4.96 10.57 -3.23
N PHE A 162 4.29 11.64 -3.64
CA PHE A 162 4.40 12.25 -4.96
C PHE A 162 4.62 13.75 -4.84
N LYS A 163 5.08 14.37 -5.92
CA LYS A 163 5.29 15.82 -6.00
C LYS A 163 4.18 16.45 -6.84
N ARG A 164 3.54 17.50 -6.31
CA ARG A 164 2.54 18.29 -7.02
C ARG A 164 2.76 19.77 -6.72
N ASN A 165 2.85 20.60 -7.75
CA ASN A 165 3.08 22.05 -7.62
C ASN A 165 4.29 22.38 -6.73
N GLY A 166 5.40 21.65 -6.93
CA GLY A 166 6.64 21.84 -6.17
C GLY A 166 6.65 21.24 -4.75
N LYS A 167 5.52 20.79 -4.21
CA LYS A 167 5.38 20.27 -2.84
C LYS A 167 5.17 18.76 -2.81
N TYR A 168 5.76 18.10 -1.82
CA TYR A 168 5.52 16.67 -1.58
C TYR A 168 4.19 16.47 -0.86
N ARG A 169 3.50 15.39 -1.22
CA ARG A 169 2.22 14.98 -0.66
C ARG A 169 2.17 13.47 -0.47
N LEU A 170 1.47 13.03 0.57
CA LEU A 170 1.18 11.63 0.82
C LEU A 170 -0.14 11.26 0.16
N LYS A 171 -0.12 10.43 -0.88
CA LYS A 171 -1.33 9.81 -1.44
C LYS A 171 -1.65 8.56 -0.63
N ILE A 172 -2.84 8.50 -0.07
CA ILE A 172 -3.40 7.31 0.56
C ILE A 172 -4.48 6.77 -0.36
N THR A 173 -4.20 5.66 -1.03
CA THR A 173 -5.17 5.02 -1.92
C THR A 173 -5.92 3.93 -1.18
N HIS A 174 -7.23 4.04 -1.15
CA HIS A 174 -8.16 3.04 -0.67
C HIS A 174 -8.53 2.15 -1.85
N TRP A 175 -8.23 0.87 -1.74
CA TRP A 175 -8.50 -0.09 -2.80
C TRP A 175 -9.75 -0.89 -2.52
N PHE A 176 -10.48 -1.21 -3.59
CA PHE A 176 -11.66 -2.05 -3.55
C PHE A 176 -11.55 -3.12 -4.63
N GLU A 177 -11.83 -4.36 -4.23
CA GLU A 177 -12.09 -5.43 -5.18
C GLU A 177 -13.47 -5.22 -5.79
N MET A 178 -13.55 -5.32 -7.10
CA MET A 178 -14.78 -5.13 -7.86
C MET A 178 -14.93 -6.23 -8.90
N ILE A 179 -16.17 -6.46 -9.28
CA ILE A 179 -16.51 -7.30 -10.43
C ILE A 179 -17.25 -6.46 -11.47
N SER A 180 -17.06 -6.78 -12.75
CA SER A 180 -17.80 -6.17 -13.84
C SER A 180 -18.15 -7.22 -14.90
N ASP A 181 -19.36 -7.12 -15.44
CA ASP A 181 -19.78 -7.86 -16.63
C ASP A 181 -19.82 -6.99 -17.90
N TYR A 182 -19.03 -5.90 -17.87
CA TYR A 182 -18.88 -5.00 -19.00
C TYR A 182 -18.18 -5.72 -20.17
N ASP A 183 -18.82 -5.65 -21.33
CA ASP A 183 -18.39 -6.27 -22.58
C ASP A 183 -18.15 -5.25 -23.72
N GLY A 184 -18.16 -3.95 -23.35
CA GLY A 184 -17.91 -2.86 -24.29
C GLY A 184 -16.44 -2.59 -24.54
N THR A 185 -16.18 -1.54 -25.31
CA THR A 185 -14.82 -1.10 -25.66
C THR A 185 -14.13 -0.46 -24.47
N LEU A 186 -12.89 -0.85 -24.20
CA LEU A 186 -12.02 -0.21 -23.21
C LEU A 186 -11.49 1.11 -23.79
N VAL A 187 -11.61 2.20 -23.03
CA VAL A 187 -11.21 3.54 -23.46
C VAL A 187 -10.37 4.19 -22.35
N GLY A 188 -9.07 4.36 -22.62
CA GLY A 188 -8.20 5.07 -21.68
C GLY A 188 -8.46 6.58 -21.69
N GLN A 189 -8.46 7.20 -20.52
CA GLN A 189 -8.57 8.65 -20.37
C GLN A 189 -7.24 9.30 -20.76
N ALA A 190 -7.19 9.91 -21.94
CA ALA A 190 -5.96 10.49 -22.51
C ALA A 190 -5.40 11.64 -21.66
N GLU A 191 -6.26 12.44 -21.02
CA GLU A 191 -5.90 13.55 -20.15
C GLU A 191 -5.10 13.10 -18.91
N GLU A 192 -5.30 11.85 -18.44
CA GLU A 192 -4.55 11.23 -17.37
C GLU A 192 -3.28 10.50 -17.86
N GLY A 193 -2.96 10.62 -19.16
CA GLY A 193 -1.80 9.96 -19.77
C GLY A 193 -1.92 8.45 -19.89
N ILE A 194 -3.15 7.92 -19.93
CA ILE A 194 -3.41 6.50 -20.08
C ILE A 194 -3.30 6.11 -21.55
N GLU A 195 -2.24 5.36 -21.85
CA GLU A 195 -1.91 4.93 -23.21
C GLU A 195 -2.62 3.64 -23.61
N LYS A 196 -2.94 2.80 -22.61
CA LYS A 196 -3.58 1.50 -22.84
C LYS A 196 -4.39 1.07 -21.63
N VAL A 197 -5.54 0.44 -21.91
CA VAL A 197 -6.37 -0.28 -20.93
C VAL A 197 -6.51 -1.72 -21.40
N ALA A 198 -6.36 -2.69 -20.49
CA ALA A 198 -6.44 -4.10 -20.85
C ALA A 198 -6.95 -4.96 -19.69
N TRP A 199 -7.71 -5.99 -20.04
CA TRP A 199 -7.98 -7.14 -19.18
C TRP A 199 -6.77 -8.08 -19.27
N LEU A 200 -6.13 -8.38 -18.14
CA LEU A 200 -4.95 -9.23 -18.07
C LEU A 200 -5.27 -10.55 -17.37
N SER A 201 -4.93 -11.65 -18.01
CA SER A 201 -4.98 -12.99 -17.42
C SER A 201 -3.92 -13.15 -16.31
N PRO A 202 -4.02 -14.15 -15.41
CA PRO A 202 -3.04 -14.38 -14.35
C PRO A 202 -1.60 -14.43 -14.83
N LEU A 203 -1.36 -15.03 -16.00
CA LEU A 203 -0.02 -15.09 -16.59
C LEU A 203 0.47 -13.72 -17.05
N GLN A 204 -0.40 -12.94 -17.68
CA GLN A 204 -0.08 -11.58 -18.13
C GLN A 204 0.13 -10.62 -16.93
N ILE A 205 -0.61 -10.81 -15.83
CA ILE A 205 -0.40 -10.05 -14.60
C ILE A 205 1.01 -10.24 -14.07
N LYS A 206 1.54 -11.48 -14.02
CA LYS A 206 2.92 -11.75 -13.61
C LYS A 206 3.95 -10.99 -14.43
N GLU A 207 3.74 -10.87 -15.72
CA GLU A 207 4.61 -10.08 -16.61
C GLU A 207 4.41 -8.57 -16.39
N ALA A 208 3.17 -8.10 -16.29
CA ALA A 208 2.86 -6.69 -16.05
C ALA A 208 3.46 -6.18 -14.72
N LEU A 209 3.41 -6.98 -13.66
CA LEU A 209 3.97 -6.65 -12.36
C LEU A 209 5.49 -6.44 -12.38
N LYS A 210 6.23 -7.04 -13.33
CA LYS A 210 7.67 -6.75 -13.49
C LYS A 210 7.93 -5.28 -13.85
N ASN A 211 6.97 -4.63 -14.52
CA ASN A 211 7.02 -3.23 -14.90
C ASN A 211 5.83 -2.44 -14.30
N SER A 212 5.57 -2.63 -13.02
CA SER A 212 4.56 -1.90 -12.25
C SER A 212 5.20 -1.11 -11.12
N TYR A 213 4.44 -0.18 -10.54
CA TYR A 213 4.83 0.52 -9.34
C TYR A 213 4.86 -0.42 -8.13
N GLU A 214 5.79 -0.18 -7.19
CA GLU A 214 5.98 -1.04 -6.01
C GLU A 214 4.73 -1.12 -5.11
N ASN A 215 3.96 -0.04 -5.00
CA ASN A 215 2.69 -0.06 -4.26
C ASN A 215 1.61 -0.94 -4.91
N ILE A 216 1.66 -1.15 -6.24
CA ILE A 216 0.79 -2.08 -6.94
C ILE A 216 1.24 -3.52 -6.71
N LYS A 217 2.55 -3.79 -6.81
CA LYS A 217 3.10 -5.12 -6.49
C LYS A 217 2.74 -5.56 -5.08
N LEU A 218 2.87 -4.66 -4.09
CA LEU A 218 2.50 -4.91 -2.70
C LEU A 218 1.04 -5.36 -2.56
N LEU A 219 0.11 -4.74 -3.29
CA LEU A 219 -1.30 -5.10 -3.26
C LEU A 219 -1.52 -6.56 -3.68
N PHE A 220 -0.83 -7.01 -4.72
CA PHE A 220 -0.91 -8.40 -5.19
C PHE A 220 -0.22 -9.40 -4.26
N GLU A 221 0.89 -9.02 -3.62
CA GLU A 221 1.59 -9.87 -2.66
C GLU A 221 0.76 -10.14 -1.39
N GLU A 222 0.15 -9.11 -0.81
CA GLU A 222 -0.58 -9.22 0.45
C GLU A 222 -1.97 -9.87 0.28
N GLU A 223 -2.65 -9.59 -0.82
CA GLU A 223 -3.95 -10.21 -1.12
C GLU A 223 -3.82 -11.63 -1.68
N LYS A 224 -2.59 -12.13 -1.92
CA LYS A 224 -2.33 -13.44 -2.55
C LYS A 224 -3.11 -13.64 -3.86
N LEU A 225 -3.19 -12.58 -4.64
CA LEU A 225 -3.89 -12.56 -5.92
C LEU A 225 -3.11 -13.36 -6.99
N PRO A 226 -3.81 -13.88 -8.00
CA PRO A 226 -3.25 -14.84 -8.96
C PRO A 226 -2.06 -14.35 -9.76
#